data_acb361c54c7c020fed2be40bfa5947c9
#
_entry.id   acb361c54c7c020fed2be40bfa5947c9
#
_cell.length_a   1.000
_cell.length_b   1.000
_cell.length_c   1.000
_cell.angle_alpha   90.00
_cell.angle_beta   90.00
_cell.angle_gamma   90.00
#
_symmetry.space_group_name_H-M   'P 1'
#
loop_
_entity.id
_entity.type
_entity.pdbx_description
1 polymer ?
#
loop_
_entity_poly.entity_id
_entity_poly.type
_entity_poly.pdbx_seq_one_letter_code
_entity_poly.pdbx_strand_id
1 'polypeptide(L)'
;KVLKLQRQNDNNKLLSGLRLKWGCIPFDKMPFATSLIQHNPEATELFESIDAEGREHELMARYIQGNMSTNSRLYTPIKEVEKFTENVDSQMDVFNDSIYYKHEGRRLAKFGQNIYVKEALDNTHCIMDELFHKSQNGLQGYADAITVWMEERQNVDSDEKKEILQKLFEKTHVAVIYGAAGTGKTYLINHVSQFMDSHSKLFLANTNPAVENLRRKVKIGRAHV
;
A
#
# COMPACT_ATOMS: atom_id res chain seq x y z
N LYS A 1 1.03 -31.85 14.31
CA LYS A 1 0.25 -30.81 15.01
C LYS A 1 -0.18 -29.70 14.03
N VAL A 2 0.75 -29.13 13.23
CA VAL A 2 0.49 -28.11 12.23
C VAL A 2 -0.51 -28.57 11.16
N LEU A 3 -0.32 -29.77 10.59
CA LEU A 3 -1.25 -30.38 9.63
C LEU A 3 -2.68 -30.54 10.18
N LYS A 4 -2.81 -30.81 11.48
CA LYS A 4 -4.12 -30.98 12.13
C LYS A 4 -4.82 -29.63 12.28
N LEU A 5 -4.10 -28.58 12.62
CA LEU A 5 -4.60 -27.20 12.72
C LEU A 5 -5.01 -26.66 11.35
N GLN A 6 -4.24 -26.96 10.31
CA GLN A 6 -4.56 -26.57 8.94
C GLN A 6 -5.81 -27.27 8.38
N ARG A 7 -6.03 -28.54 8.74
CA ARG A 7 -7.23 -29.27 8.33
C ARG A 7 -8.52 -28.73 8.96
N GLN A 8 -8.40 -28.02 10.07
CA GLN A 8 -9.53 -27.36 10.74
C GLN A 8 -9.85 -25.99 10.11
N ASN A 9 -8.89 -25.38 9.44
CA ASN A 9 -9.05 -24.14 8.71
C ASN A 9 -9.32 -24.44 7.24
N ASP A 10 -10.54 -24.27 6.79
CA ASP A 10 -10.94 -24.61 5.41
C ASP A 10 -10.30 -23.75 4.33
N ASN A 11 -9.65 -22.64 4.72
CA ASN A 11 -8.95 -21.72 3.83
C ASN A 11 -7.45 -21.97 3.87
N ASN A 12 -6.77 -21.90 2.74
CA ASN A 12 -5.31 -21.92 2.63
C ASN A 12 -4.60 -23.19 3.15
N LYS A 13 -4.96 -24.34 2.64
CA LYS A 13 -4.35 -25.62 3.03
C LYS A 13 -3.06 -25.88 2.25
N LEU A 14 -1.99 -25.17 2.56
CA LEU A 14 -0.72 -25.25 1.84
C LEU A 14 -0.13 -26.68 1.84
N LEU A 15 -0.22 -27.40 2.95
CA LEU A 15 0.36 -28.73 3.10
C LEU A 15 -0.55 -29.87 2.60
N SER A 16 -1.83 -29.63 2.42
CA SER A 16 -2.79 -30.63 1.89
C SER A 16 -3.18 -30.37 0.44
N GLY A 17 -2.40 -29.59 -0.26
CA GLY A 17 -2.75 -29.01 -1.55
C GLY A 17 -3.48 -27.70 -1.35
N LEU A 18 -3.14 -26.73 -2.16
CA LEU A 18 -3.81 -25.45 -2.21
C LEU A 18 -5.25 -25.68 -2.65
N ARG A 19 -6.22 -25.42 -1.83
CA ARG A 19 -7.62 -25.51 -2.19
C ARG A 19 -8.27 -24.14 -2.11
N LEU A 20 -8.77 -23.67 -3.23
CA LEU A 20 -9.64 -22.50 -3.30
C LEU A 20 -11.05 -22.92 -2.91
N LYS A 21 -11.37 -22.92 -1.63
CA LYS A 21 -12.75 -23.24 -1.21
C LYS A 21 -13.60 -21.99 -1.00
N TRP A 22 -13.02 -20.95 -0.44
CA TRP A 22 -13.74 -19.74 -0.04
C TRP A 22 -13.02 -18.43 -0.32
N GLY A 23 -12.01 -18.41 -1.15
CA GLY A 23 -11.25 -17.21 -1.44
C GLY A 23 -10.24 -17.40 -2.56
N CYS A 24 -9.52 -16.37 -2.88
CA CYS A 24 -8.46 -16.38 -3.87
C CYS A 24 -7.14 -16.60 -3.14
N ILE A 25 -6.64 -17.82 -3.09
CA ILE A 25 -5.42 -18.18 -2.37
C ILE A 25 -4.26 -17.19 -2.58
N PRO A 26 -3.98 -16.68 -3.80
CA PRO A 26 -2.90 -15.71 -3.97
C PRO A 26 -3.08 -14.43 -3.16
N PHE A 27 -4.30 -14.08 -2.80
CA PHE A 27 -4.65 -12.85 -2.10
C PHE A 27 -4.99 -13.06 -0.62
N ASP A 28 -5.22 -14.29 -0.21
CA ASP A 28 -5.55 -14.61 1.17
C ASP A 28 -4.27 -14.72 2.01
N LYS A 29 -4.38 -14.38 3.28
CA LYS A 29 -3.30 -14.64 4.24
C LYS A 29 -3.09 -16.13 4.37
N MET A 30 -1.85 -16.56 4.30
CA MET A 30 -1.52 -17.96 4.53
C MET A 30 -1.80 -18.37 5.97
N PRO A 31 -2.22 -19.64 6.23
CA PRO A 31 -2.56 -20.09 7.59
C PRO A 31 -1.41 -20.00 8.59
N PHE A 32 -0.18 -19.91 8.09
CA PHE A 32 1.01 -19.76 8.94
C PHE A 32 1.43 -18.31 9.12
N ALA A 33 0.81 -17.35 8.45
CA ALA A 33 1.06 -15.95 8.67
C ALA A 33 0.56 -15.58 10.06
N THR A 34 1.34 -15.94 11.06
CA THR A 34 1.15 -15.49 12.44
C THR A 34 1.78 -14.13 12.60
N SER A 35 1.45 -13.43 13.67
CA SER A 35 2.11 -12.17 14.04
C SER A 35 3.63 -12.27 14.17
N LEU A 36 4.15 -13.48 14.37
CA LEU A 36 5.58 -13.77 14.51
C LEU A 36 6.26 -14.08 13.17
N ILE A 37 5.52 -14.63 12.23
CA ILE A 37 6.03 -15.07 10.93
C ILE A 37 5.10 -14.52 9.84
N GLN A 38 5.07 -13.25 9.66
CA GLN A 38 4.28 -12.61 8.59
C GLN A 38 4.89 -12.94 7.21
N HIS A 39 5.21 -14.19 7.00
CA HIS A 39 5.83 -14.68 5.79
C HIS A 39 4.76 -15.33 4.91
N ASN A 40 4.51 -14.72 3.79
CA ASN A 40 3.80 -15.32 2.68
C ASN A 40 4.86 -15.90 1.75
N PRO A 41 4.87 -17.22 1.48
CA PRO A 41 5.81 -17.82 0.55
C PRO A 41 5.75 -17.11 -0.82
N GLU A 42 6.89 -16.89 -1.43
CA GLU A 42 6.96 -16.41 -2.79
C GLU A 42 6.53 -17.48 -3.79
N ALA A 43 6.18 -17.08 -5.01
CA ALA A 43 5.77 -18.04 -6.05
C ALA A 43 6.86 -19.08 -6.33
N THR A 44 8.12 -18.68 -6.30
CA THR A 44 9.28 -19.58 -6.47
C THR A 44 9.37 -20.63 -5.37
N GLU A 45 9.20 -20.22 -4.12
CA GLU A 45 9.20 -21.15 -2.97
C GLU A 45 8.05 -22.16 -3.04
N LEU A 46 6.89 -21.73 -3.54
CA LEU A 46 5.75 -22.61 -3.76
C LEU A 46 6.03 -23.62 -4.87
N PHE A 47 6.65 -23.21 -5.97
CA PHE A 47 7.05 -24.10 -7.06
C PHE A 47 8.01 -25.19 -6.63
N GLU A 48 8.94 -24.89 -5.73
CA GLU A 48 9.88 -25.86 -5.19
C GLU A 48 9.24 -26.85 -4.21
N SER A 49 8.11 -26.47 -3.61
CA SER A 49 7.49 -27.19 -2.50
C SER A 49 6.24 -27.97 -2.86
N ILE A 50 5.59 -27.68 -3.99
CA ILE A 50 4.32 -28.28 -4.40
C ILE A 50 4.33 -28.65 -5.87
N ASP A 51 3.52 -29.64 -6.21
CA ASP A 51 3.21 -29.93 -7.61
C ASP A 51 2.41 -28.77 -8.22
N ALA A 52 2.96 -28.19 -9.26
CA ALA A 52 2.38 -27.04 -9.95
C ALA A 52 1.45 -27.44 -11.10
N GLU A 53 1.41 -28.70 -11.49
CA GLU A 53 0.60 -29.18 -12.60
C GLU A 53 -0.89 -28.87 -12.39
N GLY A 54 -1.49 -28.19 -13.37
CA GLY A 54 -2.88 -27.72 -13.31
C GLY A 54 -3.14 -26.56 -12.35
N ARG A 55 -2.09 -25.92 -11.82
CA ARG A 55 -2.17 -24.84 -10.83
C ARG A 55 -1.36 -23.61 -11.22
N GLU A 56 -0.94 -23.55 -12.44
CA GLU A 56 -0.12 -22.46 -12.98
C GLU A 56 -0.81 -21.10 -12.83
N HIS A 57 -2.13 -21.07 -12.95
CA HIS A 57 -2.94 -19.87 -12.74
C HIS A 57 -2.82 -19.31 -11.31
N GLU A 58 -2.78 -20.18 -10.29
CA GLU A 58 -2.62 -19.75 -8.88
C GLU A 58 -1.23 -19.15 -8.65
N LEU A 59 -0.20 -19.78 -9.19
CA LEU A 59 1.19 -19.36 -9.01
C LEU A 59 1.49 -18.07 -9.79
N MET A 60 0.97 -17.95 -11.00
CA MET A 60 1.01 -16.73 -11.79
C MET A 60 0.34 -15.56 -11.06
N ALA A 61 -0.88 -15.76 -10.57
CA ALA A 61 -1.59 -14.74 -9.82
C ALA A 61 -0.87 -14.37 -8.52
N ARG A 62 -0.24 -15.33 -7.84
CA ARG A 62 0.58 -15.10 -6.67
C ARG A 62 1.80 -14.22 -6.97
N TYR A 63 2.48 -14.48 -8.08
CA TYR A 63 3.60 -13.68 -8.51
C TYR A 63 3.19 -12.23 -8.81
N ILE A 64 2.07 -12.04 -9.54
CA ILE A 64 1.53 -10.70 -9.83
C ILE A 64 1.17 -9.97 -8.54
N GLN A 65 0.51 -10.65 -7.61
CA GLN A 65 0.18 -10.10 -6.30
C GLN A 65 1.43 -9.73 -5.49
N GLY A 66 2.46 -10.56 -5.51
CA GLY A 66 3.74 -10.28 -4.87
C GLY A 66 4.42 -9.03 -5.44
N ASN A 67 4.42 -8.87 -6.77
CA ASN A 67 4.92 -7.67 -7.42
C ASN A 67 4.19 -6.41 -6.95
N MET A 68 2.89 -6.47 -6.80
CA MET A 68 2.09 -5.35 -6.31
C MET A 68 2.34 -5.06 -4.83
N SER A 69 2.27 -6.07 -3.96
CA SER A 69 2.29 -5.87 -2.52
C SER A 69 3.69 -5.66 -1.94
N THR A 70 4.70 -6.32 -2.50
CA THR A 70 6.07 -6.29 -1.99
C THR A 70 6.96 -5.33 -2.77
N ASN A 71 6.82 -5.33 -4.10
CA ASN A 71 7.67 -4.54 -4.98
C ASN A 71 7.05 -3.19 -5.38
N SER A 72 5.82 -2.89 -4.91
CA SER A 72 5.07 -1.67 -5.26
C SER A 72 4.92 -1.46 -6.77
N ARG A 73 4.80 -2.55 -7.53
CA ARG A 73 4.66 -2.55 -8.99
C ARG A 73 3.21 -2.86 -9.36
N LEU A 74 2.47 -1.84 -9.78
CA LEU A 74 1.08 -2.01 -10.22
C LEU A 74 0.96 -2.94 -11.44
N TYR A 75 1.90 -2.84 -12.37
CA TYR A 75 1.91 -3.61 -13.62
C TYR A 75 3.02 -4.65 -13.61
N THR A 76 2.68 -5.89 -13.98
CA THR A 76 3.63 -6.99 -14.18
C THR A 76 3.73 -7.29 -15.68
N PRO A 77 4.90 -7.19 -16.31
CA PRO A 77 5.08 -7.55 -17.72
C PRO A 77 4.72 -9.02 -17.99
N ILE A 78 4.04 -9.26 -19.10
CA ILE A 78 3.65 -10.62 -19.52
C ILE A 78 4.86 -11.54 -19.58
N LYS A 79 5.99 -11.06 -20.09
CA LYS A 79 7.25 -11.82 -20.18
C LYS A 79 7.74 -12.37 -18.82
N GLU A 80 7.40 -11.71 -17.72
CA GLU A 80 7.78 -12.20 -16.39
C GLU A 80 6.93 -13.37 -15.91
N VAL A 81 5.73 -13.53 -16.46
CA VAL A 81 4.81 -14.62 -16.09
C VAL A 81 4.82 -15.78 -17.08
N GLU A 82 5.40 -15.61 -18.28
CA GLU A 82 5.59 -16.69 -19.27
C GLU A 82 6.44 -17.85 -18.72
N LYS A 83 7.27 -17.60 -17.70
CA LYS A 83 7.99 -18.66 -16.98
C LYS A 83 7.11 -19.64 -16.21
N PHE A 84 5.86 -19.28 -15.95
CA PHE A 84 4.90 -20.10 -15.21
C PHE A 84 3.97 -20.89 -16.13
N THR A 85 3.74 -20.40 -17.35
CA THR A 85 2.81 -21.02 -18.30
C THR A 85 3.11 -20.57 -19.72
N GLU A 86 2.87 -21.48 -20.67
CA GLU A 86 2.95 -21.17 -22.10
C GLU A 86 1.74 -20.36 -22.60
N ASN A 87 0.60 -20.45 -21.90
CA ASN A 87 -0.63 -19.76 -22.28
C ASN A 87 -1.15 -18.87 -21.16
N VAL A 88 -0.60 -17.67 -21.07
CA VAL A 88 -0.94 -16.68 -20.04
C VAL A 88 -2.43 -16.31 -20.07
N ASP A 89 -3.03 -16.16 -21.25
CA ASP A 89 -4.43 -15.76 -21.38
C ASP A 89 -5.38 -16.83 -20.81
N SER A 90 -5.17 -18.08 -21.18
CA SER A 90 -5.95 -19.19 -20.64
C SER A 90 -5.84 -19.29 -19.13
N GLN A 91 -4.63 -19.11 -18.57
CA GLN A 91 -4.43 -19.16 -17.13
C GLN A 91 -5.06 -17.97 -16.40
N MET A 92 -5.08 -16.80 -17.02
CA MET A 92 -5.82 -15.65 -16.48
C MET A 92 -7.33 -15.93 -16.44
N ASP A 93 -7.88 -16.52 -17.48
CA ASP A 93 -9.31 -16.87 -17.53
C ASP A 93 -9.66 -17.89 -16.45
N VAL A 94 -8.88 -18.98 -16.34
CA VAL A 94 -9.06 -20.00 -15.29
C VAL A 94 -8.99 -19.37 -13.89
N PHE A 95 -8.01 -18.49 -13.64
CA PHE A 95 -7.91 -17.78 -12.38
C PHE A 95 -9.14 -16.88 -12.13
N ASN A 96 -9.52 -16.08 -13.12
CA ASN A 96 -10.63 -15.14 -12.99
C ASN A 96 -11.97 -15.85 -12.76
N ASP A 97 -12.17 -17.02 -13.36
CA ASP A 97 -13.38 -17.83 -13.16
C ASP A 97 -13.43 -18.51 -11.79
N SER A 98 -12.26 -18.72 -11.18
CA SER A 98 -12.15 -19.27 -9.83
C SER A 98 -12.45 -18.26 -8.73
N ILE A 99 -12.48 -16.95 -9.07
CA ILE A 99 -12.69 -15.87 -8.09
C ILE A 99 -14.12 -15.85 -7.61
N TYR A 100 -14.28 -15.82 -6.29
CA TYR A 100 -15.59 -15.67 -5.67
C TYR A 100 -16.24 -14.33 -6.08
N TYR A 101 -17.52 -14.35 -6.43
CA TYR A 101 -18.24 -13.19 -7.00
C TYR A 101 -18.16 -11.90 -6.16
N LYS A 102 -17.97 -12.01 -4.83
CA LYS A 102 -17.78 -10.82 -3.97
C LYS A 102 -16.36 -10.22 -4.06
N HIS A 103 -15.45 -10.87 -4.74
CA HIS A 103 -14.07 -10.47 -4.87
C HIS A 103 -13.70 -10.11 -6.31
N GLU A 104 -14.64 -9.60 -7.08
CA GLU A 104 -14.40 -9.23 -8.49
C GLU A 104 -13.21 -8.29 -8.70
N GLY A 105 -12.95 -7.42 -7.75
CA GLY A 105 -11.78 -6.55 -7.78
C GLY A 105 -10.45 -7.28 -7.84
N ARG A 106 -10.39 -8.54 -7.40
CA ARG A 106 -9.18 -9.39 -7.44
C ARG A 106 -8.91 -10.00 -8.82
N ARG A 107 -9.76 -9.80 -9.80
CA ARG A 107 -9.54 -10.26 -11.17
C ARG A 107 -8.27 -9.67 -11.75
N LEU A 108 -7.58 -10.49 -12.52
CA LEU A 108 -6.46 -10.06 -13.36
C LEU A 108 -6.99 -9.47 -14.65
N ALA A 109 -6.37 -8.41 -15.12
CA ALA A 109 -6.66 -7.78 -16.39
C ALA A 109 -5.36 -7.40 -17.10
N LYS A 110 -5.45 -7.14 -18.41
CA LYS A 110 -4.33 -6.75 -19.26
C LYS A 110 -4.42 -5.28 -19.66
N PHE A 111 -3.26 -4.65 -19.74
CA PHE A 111 -3.07 -3.37 -20.40
C PHE A 111 -1.79 -3.40 -21.24
N GLY A 112 -1.92 -3.44 -22.55
CA GLY A 112 -0.81 -3.66 -23.45
C GLY A 112 -0.08 -4.97 -23.15
N GLN A 113 1.20 -4.90 -22.86
CA GLN A 113 2.05 -6.05 -22.53
C GLN A 113 2.17 -6.29 -21.02
N ASN A 114 1.23 -5.80 -20.24
CA ASN A 114 1.26 -5.92 -18.79
C ASN A 114 -0.03 -6.53 -18.25
N ILE A 115 0.09 -7.18 -17.09
CA ILE A 115 -1.01 -7.71 -16.30
C ILE A 115 -1.07 -6.95 -14.98
N TYR A 116 -2.27 -6.73 -14.48
CA TYR A 116 -2.51 -6.06 -13.20
C TYR A 116 -3.73 -6.65 -12.49
N VAL A 117 -3.83 -6.38 -11.19
CA VAL A 117 -5.02 -6.67 -10.38
C VAL A 117 -5.99 -5.50 -10.52
N LYS A 118 -7.23 -5.78 -10.93
CA LYS A 118 -8.24 -4.74 -11.23
C LYS A 118 -8.42 -3.76 -10.08
N GLU A 119 -8.66 -4.25 -8.86
CA GLU A 119 -8.86 -3.42 -7.67
C GLU A 119 -7.67 -2.48 -7.38
N ALA A 120 -6.45 -2.94 -7.65
CA ALA A 120 -5.27 -2.11 -7.44
C ALA A 120 -5.22 -0.91 -8.39
N LEU A 121 -5.61 -1.10 -9.64
CA LEU A 121 -5.71 -0.02 -10.62
C LEU A 121 -6.86 0.92 -10.28
N ASP A 122 -8.04 0.38 -9.97
CA ASP A 122 -9.22 1.17 -9.61
C ASP A 122 -8.94 2.05 -8.37
N ASN A 123 -8.31 1.48 -7.34
CA ASN A 123 -7.89 2.23 -6.15
C ASN A 123 -6.85 3.31 -6.49
N THR A 124 -5.91 3.01 -7.38
CA THR A 124 -4.90 3.98 -7.81
C THR A 124 -5.56 5.16 -8.53
N HIS A 125 -6.50 4.91 -9.43
CA HIS A 125 -7.26 5.98 -10.11
C HIS A 125 -8.05 6.80 -9.09
N CYS A 126 -8.78 6.17 -8.18
CA CYS A 126 -9.52 6.86 -7.13
C CYS A 126 -8.63 7.78 -6.28
N ILE A 127 -7.44 7.30 -5.89
CA ILE A 127 -6.47 8.11 -5.13
C ILE A 127 -5.97 9.28 -5.98
N MET A 128 -5.63 9.04 -7.25
CA MET A 128 -5.14 10.09 -8.15
C MET A 128 -6.19 11.18 -8.39
N ASP A 129 -7.44 10.79 -8.61
CA ASP A 129 -8.55 11.72 -8.80
C ASP A 129 -8.78 12.57 -7.55
N GLU A 130 -8.78 11.96 -6.38
CA GLU A 130 -8.94 12.66 -5.10
C GLU A 130 -7.78 13.64 -4.84
N LEU A 131 -6.54 13.22 -5.09
CA LEU A 131 -5.37 14.09 -5.00
C LEU A 131 -5.46 15.24 -5.99
N PHE A 132 -5.89 14.98 -7.22
CA PHE A 132 -6.07 16.01 -8.24
C PHE A 132 -7.12 17.04 -7.79
N HIS A 133 -8.28 16.61 -7.33
CA HIS A 133 -9.31 17.52 -6.82
C HIS A 133 -8.80 18.40 -5.67
N LYS A 134 -8.10 17.80 -4.71
CA LYS A 134 -7.53 18.54 -3.58
C LYS A 134 -6.37 19.46 -3.95
N SER A 135 -5.72 19.21 -5.09
CA SER A 135 -4.63 20.06 -5.57
C SER A 135 -5.09 21.35 -6.26
N GLN A 136 -6.38 21.48 -6.60
CA GLN A 136 -6.89 22.61 -7.39
C GLN A 136 -7.04 23.91 -6.59
N ASN A 137 -7.23 23.82 -5.29
CA ASN A 137 -7.48 24.97 -4.42
C ASN A 137 -6.62 24.90 -3.17
N GLY A 138 -6.13 26.04 -2.73
CA GLY A 138 -5.41 26.17 -1.46
C GLY A 138 -6.31 26.56 -0.29
N LEU A 139 -5.74 26.61 0.89
CA LEU A 139 -6.39 27.10 2.10
C LEU A 139 -6.44 28.64 2.06
N GLN A 140 -7.64 29.18 2.06
CA GLN A 140 -7.83 30.64 2.02
C GLN A 140 -7.17 31.31 3.26
N GLY A 141 -6.37 32.34 3.01
CA GLY A 141 -5.68 33.07 4.07
C GLY A 141 -4.51 32.31 4.72
N TYR A 142 -4.13 31.13 4.19
CA TYR A 142 -3.07 30.31 4.77
C TYR A 142 -1.72 31.05 4.85
N ALA A 143 -1.29 31.68 3.76
CA ALA A 143 0.01 32.34 3.69
C ALA A 143 0.17 33.47 4.73
N ASP A 144 -0.87 34.26 4.92
CA ASP A 144 -0.88 35.33 5.92
C ASP A 144 -0.91 34.74 7.34
N ALA A 145 -1.77 33.77 7.59
CA ALA A 145 -1.92 33.15 8.91
C ALA A 145 -0.62 32.43 9.35
N ILE A 146 0.04 31.69 8.46
CA ILE A 146 1.28 30.99 8.78
C ILE A 146 2.44 31.99 8.98
N THR A 147 2.45 33.11 8.28
CA THR A 147 3.45 34.17 8.44
C THR A 147 3.36 34.77 9.84
N VAL A 148 2.17 35.19 10.25
CA VAL A 148 1.94 35.71 11.63
C VAL A 148 2.32 34.68 12.69
N TRP A 149 1.93 33.42 12.48
CA TRP A 149 2.25 32.33 13.40
C TRP A 149 3.77 32.10 13.55
N MET A 150 4.53 32.22 12.44
CA MET A 150 5.99 32.08 12.48
C MET A 150 6.67 33.26 13.18
N GLU A 151 6.16 34.49 13.02
CA GLU A 151 6.67 35.68 13.70
C GLU A 151 6.52 35.59 15.25
N GLU A 152 5.37 35.06 15.70
CA GLU A 152 5.09 34.87 17.10
C GLU A 152 5.96 33.77 17.77
N ARG A 153 6.38 32.77 17.02
CA ARG A 153 6.99 31.56 17.60
C ARG A 153 8.47 31.38 17.35
N GLN A 154 9.15 32.19 16.60
CA GLN A 154 10.61 32.22 16.34
C GLN A 154 11.36 30.88 16.27
N ASN A 155 10.64 29.75 16.03
CA ASN A 155 11.17 28.37 16.12
C ASN A 155 11.54 27.77 14.76
N VAL A 156 11.39 28.49 13.67
CA VAL A 156 11.75 28.00 12.34
C VAL A 156 13.18 28.42 12.05
N ASP A 157 14.07 27.44 12.00
CA ASP A 157 15.52 27.58 12.05
C ASP A 157 16.18 28.03 10.74
N SER A 158 15.41 28.16 9.64
CA SER A 158 15.96 28.64 8.37
C SER A 158 14.92 29.38 7.52
N ASP A 159 15.37 30.34 6.73
CA ASP A 159 14.52 31.11 5.84
C ASP A 159 13.96 30.24 4.71
N GLU A 160 14.70 29.22 4.24
CA GLU A 160 14.21 28.22 3.28
C GLU A 160 12.98 27.48 3.81
N LYS A 161 13.01 27.06 5.08
CA LYS A 161 11.87 26.38 5.71
C LYS A 161 10.68 27.30 5.90
N LYS A 162 10.92 28.59 6.21
CA LYS A 162 9.86 29.59 6.28
C LYS A 162 9.15 29.75 4.94
N GLU A 163 9.92 29.88 3.86
CA GLU A 163 9.38 29.99 2.51
C GLU A 163 8.57 28.76 2.11
N ILE A 164 9.08 27.55 2.43
CA ILE A 164 8.34 26.31 2.18
C ILE A 164 7.02 26.31 2.96
N LEU A 165 7.05 26.66 4.25
CA LEU A 165 5.83 26.70 5.07
C LEU A 165 4.80 27.68 4.52
N GLN A 166 5.21 28.85 4.06
CA GLN A 166 4.31 29.86 3.49
C GLN A 166 3.60 29.36 2.21
N LYS A 167 4.32 28.62 1.37
CA LYS A 167 3.81 28.13 0.09
C LYS A 167 3.04 26.81 0.19
N LEU A 168 3.19 26.05 1.28
CA LEU A 168 2.79 24.65 1.37
C LEU A 168 1.32 24.42 1.01
N PHE A 169 0.41 25.22 1.57
CA PHE A 169 -1.03 25.10 1.34
C PHE A 169 -1.68 26.39 0.76
N GLU A 170 -0.88 27.29 0.23
CA GLU A 170 -1.37 28.51 -0.38
C GLU A 170 -2.25 28.21 -1.62
N LYS A 171 -1.83 27.26 -2.44
CA LYS A 171 -2.48 26.95 -3.73
C LYS A 171 -3.07 25.54 -3.81
N THR A 172 -2.89 24.71 -2.80
CA THR A 172 -3.26 23.30 -2.81
C THR A 172 -3.59 22.82 -1.41
N HIS A 173 -4.48 21.82 -1.29
CA HIS A 173 -4.69 21.09 -0.03
C HIS A 173 -3.77 19.86 0.10
N VAL A 174 -2.92 19.60 -0.89
CA VAL A 174 -2.02 18.44 -0.92
C VAL A 174 -0.58 18.91 -0.99
N ALA A 175 0.24 18.44 -0.09
CA ALA A 175 1.68 18.70 -0.11
C ALA A 175 2.48 17.40 -0.05
N VAL A 176 3.49 17.27 -0.90
CA VAL A 176 4.41 16.14 -0.92
C VAL A 176 5.79 16.62 -0.52
N ILE A 177 6.28 16.15 0.63
CA ILE A 177 7.59 16.52 1.17
C ILE A 177 8.55 15.35 0.96
N TYR A 178 9.50 15.49 0.06
CA TYR A 178 10.52 14.47 -0.21
C TYR A 178 11.93 15.01 0.05
N GLY A 179 12.89 14.11 0.21
CA GLY A 179 14.29 14.44 0.46
C GLY A 179 15.04 13.31 1.17
N ALA A 180 16.36 13.43 1.27
CA ALA A 180 17.22 12.44 1.94
C ALA A 180 16.88 12.28 3.43
N ALA A 181 17.39 11.22 4.05
CA ALA A 181 17.30 11.06 5.50
C ALA A 181 18.03 12.22 6.22
N GLY A 182 17.47 12.72 7.30
CA GLY A 182 18.08 13.80 8.09
C GLY A 182 17.81 15.25 7.61
N THR A 183 17.15 15.47 6.47
CA THR A 183 16.87 16.81 5.92
C THR A 183 15.78 17.62 6.66
N GLY A 184 15.26 17.12 7.77
CA GLY A 184 14.28 17.86 8.58
C GLY A 184 12.82 17.74 8.14
N LYS A 185 12.46 16.76 7.30
CA LYS A 185 11.06 16.54 6.88
C LYS A 185 10.08 16.42 8.04
N THR A 186 10.42 15.60 9.03
CA THR A 186 9.59 15.41 10.22
C THR A 186 9.49 16.68 11.07
N TYR A 187 10.54 17.51 11.07
CA TYR A 187 10.54 18.80 11.72
C TYR A 187 9.56 19.77 11.05
N LEU A 188 9.56 19.81 9.72
CA LEU A 188 8.60 20.60 8.94
C LEU A 188 7.15 20.14 9.21
N ILE A 189 6.89 18.82 9.20
CA ILE A 189 5.57 18.25 9.55
C ILE A 189 5.15 18.66 10.97
N ASN A 190 6.08 18.70 11.91
CA ASN A 190 5.79 19.14 13.28
C ASN A 190 5.35 20.61 13.34
N HIS A 191 5.97 21.50 12.55
CA HIS A 191 5.54 22.91 12.47
C HIS A 191 4.13 23.02 11.88
N VAL A 192 3.85 22.33 10.79
CA VAL A 192 2.50 22.27 10.20
C VAL A 192 1.49 21.73 11.22
N SER A 193 1.86 20.67 11.95
CA SER A 193 1.00 20.11 13.01
C SER A 193 0.73 21.11 14.13
N GLN A 194 1.69 21.91 14.53
CA GLN A 194 1.52 22.93 15.56
C GLN A 194 0.68 24.11 15.06
N PHE A 195 0.90 24.55 13.83
CA PHE A 195 0.09 25.58 13.20
C PHE A 195 -1.38 25.18 13.12
N MET A 196 -1.64 23.92 12.76
CA MET A 196 -2.98 23.33 12.67
C MET A 196 -3.50 22.76 14.00
N ASP A 197 -3.12 23.33 15.14
CA ASP A 197 -3.38 22.71 16.46
C ASP A 197 -4.86 22.52 16.77
N SER A 198 -5.73 23.39 16.27
CA SER A 198 -7.19 23.31 16.43
C SER A 198 -7.85 22.23 15.56
N HIS A 199 -7.12 21.60 14.66
CA HIS A 199 -7.67 20.61 13.72
C HIS A 199 -7.39 19.18 14.19
N SER A 200 -8.31 18.27 13.88
CA SER A 200 -8.09 16.83 14.02
C SER A 200 -7.01 16.36 13.04
N LYS A 201 -6.06 15.57 13.50
CA LYS A 201 -4.90 15.12 12.73
C LYS A 201 -4.81 13.60 12.77
N LEU A 202 -4.58 13.00 11.61
CA LEU A 202 -4.33 11.56 11.47
C LEU A 202 -2.92 11.36 10.90
N PHE A 203 -2.09 10.62 11.61
CA PHE A 203 -0.74 10.26 11.20
C PHE A 203 -0.68 8.78 10.85
N LEU A 204 -0.25 8.46 9.65
CA LEU A 204 -0.16 7.10 9.14
C LEU A 204 1.29 6.78 8.76
N ALA A 205 1.71 5.54 8.97
CA ALA A 205 2.98 5.02 8.49
C ALA A 205 2.87 3.52 8.19
N ASN A 206 3.77 3.02 7.35
CA ASN A 206 3.73 1.64 6.86
C ASN A 206 4.11 0.60 7.92
N THR A 207 4.77 1.00 9.00
CA THR A 207 5.25 0.09 10.04
C THR A 207 5.03 0.67 11.44
N ASN A 208 4.80 -0.19 12.43
CA ASN A 208 4.64 0.23 13.81
C ASN A 208 5.85 1.04 14.35
N PRO A 209 7.12 0.68 14.07
CA PRO A 209 8.26 1.53 14.46
C PRO A 209 8.22 2.92 13.85
N ALA A 210 7.74 3.07 12.61
CA ALA A 210 7.62 4.37 11.96
C ALA A 210 6.49 5.21 12.58
N VAL A 211 5.35 4.60 12.94
CA VAL A 211 4.27 5.25 13.69
C VAL A 211 4.78 5.74 15.06
N GLU A 212 5.50 4.90 15.78
CA GLU A 212 6.04 5.26 17.10
C GLU A 212 7.09 6.39 17.00
N ASN A 213 7.90 6.38 15.94
CA ASN A 213 8.85 7.46 15.67
C ASN A 213 8.14 8.80 15.37
N LEU A 214 7.07 8.77 14.58
CA LEU A 214 6.22 9.93 14.35
C LEU A 214 5.62 10.44 15.67
N ARG A 215 5.08 9.54 16.49
CA ARG A 215 4.47 9.85 17.78
C ARG A 215 5.43 10.58 18.73
N ARG A 216 6.71 10.20 18.71
CA ARG A 216 7.76 10.84 19.54
C ARG A 216 8.20 12.20 19.01
N LYS A 217 8.28 12.36 17.70
CA LYS A 217 8.85 13.54 17.04
C LYS A 217 7.84 14.62 16.73
N VAL A 218 6.60 14.26 16.49
CA VAL A 218 5.51 15.20 16.26
C VAL A 218 4.72 15.32 17.55
N LYS A 219 4.58 16.54 18.08
CA LYS A 219 3.70 16.77 19.23
C LYS A 219 2.26 16.52 18.78
N ILE A 220 1.83 15.28 18.90
CA ILE A 220 0.47 14.87 18.62
C ILE A 220 -0.33 15.23 19.88
N GLY A 221 -1.23 16.21 19.77
CA GLY A 221 -2.31 16.38 20.74
C GLY A 221 -3.06 15.07 20.89
N ARG A 222 -3.85 14.84 21.94
CA ARG A 222 -4.49 13.56 22.28
C ARG A 222 -4.92 12.79 21.04
N ALA A 223 -4.12 11.79 20.63
CA ALA A 223 -4.48 10.86 19.60
C ALA A 223 -5.55 9.90 20.16
N HIS A 224 -6.72 9.88 19.59
CA HIS A 224 -7.63 8.75 19.75
C HIS A 224 -7.05 7.60 18.94
N VAL A 225 -6.67 6.53 19.60
CA VAL A 225 -6.31 5.23 19.04
C VAL A 225 -7.58 4.49 18.69
#